data_8ec214367f850e977e90b53a6fd8cfcf
#
_entry.id   8ec214367f850e977e90b53a6fd8cfcf
#
_cell.length_a   1.000
_cell.length_b   1.000
_cell.length_c   1.000
_cell.angle_alpha   90.00
_cell.angle_beta   90.00
_cell.angle_gamma   90.00
#
_symmetry.space_group_name_H-M   'P 1'
#
loop_
_entity.id
_entity.type
_entity.pdbx_description
1 polymer ?
#
loop_
_entity_poly.entity_id
_entity_poly.type
_entity_poly.pdbx_seq_one_letter_code
_entity_poly.pdbx_strand_id
1 'polypeptide(L)'
;MTTTLPNLATTPVDVLFRAICDIPSVSGDEAAIADAIQTSLATYPHLEVLRDGDTVVARTHLGRSSRVVIAGHIDTVPIQRNLPTWITHDAAEGEIVWGRGTVDMKGGVAVALQLAATLAEPIVDVTYVFYDNEEVEASKNGLGRVAANHPDWLAADFAILGEPTAAHIEGGCNGTMRVDVSTKGLTAHSARAWRGHNAIHDLAPVLAALAAHESETLTVDGLAYREGLNAVGIRGGIAGNMIPDAAVVSVNYRFAPSRSGADAEAHVRDVLSGIEGLTITVTDLAEGARPGLDHPVAAAFVAAASAATGAQVNPKYGWTDVARFSALGIPAVNFGPGDPNLAHADDERCPSSQVIAVHAALHAWLSTDTAANGKASS
;
A
#
# COMPACT_ATOMS: atom_id res chain seq x y z
N MET A 1 -29.71 7.71 -6.58
CA MET A 1 -29.23 9.10 -6.79
C MET A 1 -27.81 8.95 -7.30
N THR A 2 -27.46 9.63 -8.39
CA THR A 2 -26.07 9.61 -8.88
C THR A 2 -25.18 10.33 -7.85
N THR A 3 -24.18 9.65 -7.33
CA THR A 3 -23.18 10.23 -6.45
C THR A 3 -22.34 11.19 -7.27
N THR A 4 -22.21 12.45 -6.84
CA THR A 4 -21.45 13.49 -7.57
C THR A 4 -20.42 14.10 -6.63
N LEU A 5 -19.20 14.29 -7.13
CA LEU A 5 -18.17 15.05 -6.44
C LEU A 5 -18.40 16.56 -6.62
N PRO A 6 -17.97 17.38 -5.66
CA PRO A 6 -17.93 18.83 -5.86
C PRO A 6 -16.95 19.20 -6.99
N ASN A 7 -16.97 20.44 -7.47
CA ASN A 7 -16.05 20.89 -8.51
C ASN A 7 -14.60 20.76 -8.04
N LEU A 8 -13.83 19.87 -8.70
CA LEU A 8 -12.48 19.49 -8.26
C LEU A 8 -11.49 20.67 -8.28
N ALA A 9 -11.64 21.62 -9.22
CA ALA A 9 -10.69 22.73 -9.39
C ALA A 9 -10.94 23.89 -8.42
N THR A 10 -12.17 24.07 -7.94
CA THR A 10 -12.54 25.24 -7.11
C THR A 10 -12.82 24.91 -5.66
N THR A 11 -13.05 23.63 -5.34
CA THR A 11 -13.26 23.15 -3.97
C THR A 11 -11.92 22.99 -3.27
N PRO A 12 -11.72 23.52 -2.06
CA PRO A 12 -10.51 23.25 -1.28
C PRO A 12 -10.27 21.74 -1.08
N VAL A 13 -9.00 21.33 -1.10
CA VAL A 13 -8.63 19.90 -1.07
C VAL A 13 -9.12 19.17 0.19
N ASP A 14 -9.17 19.83 1.32
CA ASP A 14 -9.69 19.32 2.60
C ASP A 14 -11.22 19.11 2.54
N VAL A 15 -11.95 19.96 1.84
CA VAL A 15 -13.39 19.79 1.61
C VAL A 15 -13.64 18.65 0.60
N LEU A 16 -12.83 18.57 -0.47
CA LEU A 16 -12.89 17.47 -1.44
C LEU A 16 -12.57 16.14 -0.77
N PHE A 17 -11.57 16.12 0.11
CA PHE A 17 -11.19 14.96 0.90
C PHE A 17 -12.38 14.36 1.68
N ARG A 18 -13.13 15.19 2.40
CA ARG A 18 -14.33 14.73 3.09
C ARG A 18 -15.40 14.22 2.14
N ALA A 19 -15.63 14.94 1.06
CA ALA A 19 -16.64 14.56 0.08
C ALA A 19 -16.37 13.20 -0.55
N ILE A 20 -15.11 12.84 -0.82
CA ILE A 20 -14.76 11.54 -1.38
C ILE A 20 -14.77 10.43 -0.31
N CYS A 21 -14.41 10.73 0.95
CA CYS A 21 -14.54 9.78 2.04
C CYS A 21 -16.00 9.39 2.29
N ASP A 22 -16.93 10.33 2.16
CA ASP A 22 -18.37 10.11 2.38
C ASP A 22 -19.04 9.27 1.26
N ILE A 23 -18.32 8.92 0.20
CA ILE A 23 -18.79 7.92 -0.78
C ILE A 23 -18.36 6.53 -0.29
N PRO A 24 -19.29 5.67 0.16
CA PRO A 24 -18.95 4.30 0.54
C PRO A 24 -18.39 3.53 -0.65
N SER A 25 -17.28 2.80 -0.44
CA SER A 25 -16.63 1.97 -1.45
C SER A 25 -15.83 0.85 -0.79
N VAL A 26 -16.51 -0.03 -0.07
CA VAL A 26 -15.87 -1.25 0.43
C VAL A 26 -15.43 -2.10 -0.77
N SER A 27 -14.24 -2.75 -0.66
CA SER A 27 -13.68 -3.56 -1.76
C SER A 27 -14.71 -4.47 -2.43
N GLY A 28 -14.85 -4.33 -3.75
CA GLY A 28 -15.86 -4.99 -4.58
C GLY A 28 -17.15 -4.19 -4.78
N ASP A 29 -17.26 -2.97 -4.20
CA ASP A 29 -18.43 -2.07 -4.34
C ASP A 29 -17.98 -0.63 -4.67
N GLU A 30 -17.01 -0.50 -5.61
CA GLU A 30 -16.37 0.77 -5.98
C GLU A 30 -17.06 1.49 -7.14
N ALA A 31 -18.03 0.88 -7.79
CA ALA A 31 -18.64 1.43 -9.01
C ALA A 31 -19.13 2.88 -8.83
N ALA A 32 -19.74 3.21 -7.69
CA ALA A 32 -20.30 4.53 -7.44
C ALA A 32 -19.22 5.63 -7.33
N ILE A 33 -18.10 5.35 -6.64
CA ILE A 33 -16.97 6.28 -6.51
C ILE A 33 -16.20 6.38 -7.83
N ALA A 34 -16.01 5.28 -8.55
CA ALA A 34 -15.37 5.25 -9.86
C ALA A 34 -16.15 6.08 -10.90
N ASP A 35 -17.49 5.93 -10.93
CA ASP A 35 -18.37 6.73 -11.81
C ASP A 35 -18.29 8.23 -11.49
N ALA A 36 -18.27 8.58 -10.20
CA ALA A 36 -18.15 9.96 -9.76
C ALA A 36 -16.80 10.58 -10.17
N ILE A 37 -15.70 9.83 -10.01
CA ILE A 37 -14.35 10.22 -10.42
C ILE A 37 -14.29 10.41 -11.93
N GLN A 38 -14.71 9.40 -12.71
CA GLN A 38 -14.69 9.47 -14.17
C GLN A 38 -15.51 10.65 -14.70
N THR A 39 -16.73 10.82 -14.20
CA THR A 39 -17.61 11.91 -14.62
C THR A 39 -17.00 13.27 -14.32
N SER A 40 -16.40 13.45 -13.15
CA SER A 40 -15.77 14.72 -12.76
C SER A 40 -14.53 15.01 -13.60
N LEU A 41 -13.63 14.04 -13.81
CA LEU A 41 -12.39 14.21 -14.57
C LEU A 41 -12.65 14.43 -16.08
N ALA A 42 -13.67 13.81 -16.64
CA ALA A 42 -14.04 13.99 -18.06
C ALA A 42 -14.44 15.42 -18.42
N THR A 43 -14.69 16.30 -17.44
CA THR A 43 -14.98 17.72 -17.68
C THR A 43 -13.74 18.55 -17.98
N TYR A 44 -12.53 18.03 -17.75
CA TYR A 44 -11.26 18.73 -17.95
C TYR A 44 -10.62 18.36 -19.29
N PRO A 45 -10.60 19.28 -20.28
CA PRO A 45 -10.20 18.96 -21.66
C PRO A 45 -8.71 18.65 -21.83
N HIS A 46 -7.87 18.91 -20.83
CA HIS A 46 -6.44 18.58 -20.82
C HIS A 46 -6.15 17.14 -20.39
N LEU A 47 -7.19 16.39 -19.99
CA LEU A 47 -7.08 15.01 -19.56
C LEU A 47 -7.68 14.05 -20.58
N GLU A 48 -6.95 12.99 -20.92
CA GLU A 48 -7.52 11.78 -21.48
C GLU A 48 -8.00 10.90 -20.32
N VAL A 49 -9.29 10.58 -20.29
CA VAL A 49 -9.89 9.77 -19.21
C VAL A 49 -10.24 8.39 -19.74
N LEU A 50 -9.67 7.37 -19.12
CA LEU A 50 -9.77 5.96 -19.50
C LEU A 50 -10.36 5.16 -18.32
N ARG A 51 -10.90 3.97 -18.58
CA ARG A 51 -11.46 3.10 -17.55
C ARG A 51 -11.26 1.62 -17.88
N ASP A 52 -10.89 0.82 -16.87
CA ASP A 52 -10.89 -0.64 -16.89
C ASP A 52 -11.54 -1.16 -15.59
N GLY A 53 -12.73 -1.75 -15.68
CA GLY A 53 -13.55 -2.09 -14.52
C GLY A 53 -13.91 -0.85 -13.70
N ASP A 54 -13.56 -0.83 -12.42
CA ASP A 54 -13.73 0.33 -11.54
C ASP A 54 -12.44 1.14 -11.35
N THR A 55 -11.37 0.80 -12.08
CA THR A 55 -10.16 1.63 -12.17
C THR A 55 -10.35 2.75 -13.21
N VAL A 56 -10.13 3.99 -12.79
CA VAL A 56 -10.15 5.19 -13.64
C VAL A 56 -8.73 5.71 -13.79
N VAL A 57 -8.33 5.99 -15.03
CA VAL A 57 -7.02 6.59 -15.36
C VAL A 57 -7.24 7.91 -16.07
N ALA A 58 -6.53 8.97 -15.63
CA ALA A 58 -6.54 10.27 -16.29
C ALA A 58 -5.11 10.70 -16.65
N ARG A 59 -4.87 11.13 -17.90
CA ARG A 59 -3.53 11.37 -18.42
C ARG A 59 -3.41 12.71 -19.10
N THR A 60 -2.28 13.38 -18.88
CA THR A 60 -1.87 14.52 -19.73
C THR A 60 -1.06 14.01 -20.93
N HIS A 61 -1.09 14.78 -22.03
CA HIS A 61 -0.35 14.49 -23.27
C HIS A 61 0.33 15.76 -23.79
N LEU A 62 1.25 16.31 -23.00
CA LEU A 62 1.96 17.53 -23.31
C LEU A 62 3.26 17.26 -24.10
N GLY A 63 3.66 16.00 -24.23
CA GLY A 63 4.91 15.61 -24.87
C GLY A 63 6.14 15.99 -24.05
N ARG A 64 6.04 15.97 -22.75
CA ARG A 64 7.17 16.22 -21.84
C ARG A 64 8.19 15.09 -21.92
N SER A 65 9.44 15.39 -21.57
CA SER A 65 10.55 14.43 -21.60
C SER A 65 10.42 13.30 -20.56
N SER A 66 9.61 13.52 -19.53
CA SER A 66 9.36 12.54 -18.47
C SER A 66 7.87 12.45 -18.15
N ARG A 67 7.46 11.28 -17.64
CA ARG A 67 6.11 11.01 -17.16
C ARG A 67 6.16 10.45 -15.73
N VAL A 68 5.22 10.88 -14.92
CA VAL A 68 5.05 10.39 -13.54
C VAL A 68 3.65 9.81 -13.38
N VAL A 69 3.55 8.69 -12.64
CA VAL A 69 2.28 8.16 -12.16
C VAL A 69 2.02 8.68 -10.75
N ILE A 70 0.79 9.17 -10.49
CA ILE A 70 0.27 9.42 -9.14
C ILE A 70 -0.92 8.48 -8.98
N ALA A 71 -0.81 7.51 -8.06
CA ALA A 71 -1.80 6.45 -7.90
C ALA A 71 -2.38 6.40 -6.48
N GLY A 72 -3.63 5.99 -6.38
CA GLY A 72 -4.29 5.70 -5.12
C GLY A 72 -5.48 4.77 -5.31
N HIS A 73 -5.67 3.86 -4.35
CA HIS A 73 -6.85 3.00 -4.37
C HIS A 73 -8.08 3.74 -3.84
N ILE A 74 -9.23 3.35 -4.38
CA ILE A 74 -10.53 3.98 -4.08
C ILE A 74 -11.43 3.12 -3.21
N ASP A 75 -11.03 1.86 -2.96
CA ASP A 75 -11.71 0.99 -2.04
C ASP A 75 -11.27 1.21 -0.58
N THR A 76 -11.97 0.59 0.32
CA THR A 76 -11.67 0.56 1.75
C THR A 76 -12.00 -0.80 2.34
N VAL A 77 -11.40 -1.14 3.47
CA VAL A 77 -11.89 -2.23 4.32
C VAL A 77 -13.33 -1.93 4.82
N PRO A 78 -14.05 -2.91 5.41
CA PRO A 78 -15.44 -2.75 5.83
C PRO A 78 -15.66 -1.54 6.75
N ILE A 79 -16.81 -0.88 6.55
CA ILE A 79 -17.25 0.27 7.35
C ILE A 79 -17.77 -0.24 8.71
N GLN A 80 -17.24 0.31 9.80
CA GLN A 80 -17.61 -0.02 11.20
C GLN A 80 -18.32 1.13 11.90
N ARG A 81 -19.42 1.63 11.31
CA ARG A 81 -20.18 2.80 11.79
C ARG A 81 -19.35 4.08 11.85
N ASN A 82 -18.32 4.16 11.04
CA ASN A 82 -17.40 5.30 10.91
C ASN A 82 -17.56 6.04 9.58
N LEU A 83 -18.79 6.08 9.04
CA LEU A 83 -19.27 6.96 7.98
C LEU A 83 -20.71 7.39 8.32
N PRO A 84 -21.15 8.59 7.91
CA PRO A 84 -20.37 9.65 7.24
C PRO A 84 -19.26 10.21 8.12
N THR A 85 -18.29 10.91 7.49
CA THR A 85 -17.19 11.58 8.19
C THR A 85 -17.68 12.65 9.16
N TRP A 86 -16.95 12.87 10.25
CA TRP A 86 -17.17 13.98 11.16
C TRP A 86 -15.85 14.69 11.50
N ILE A 87 -15.96 15.90 12.04
CA ILE A 87 -14.81 16.76 12.34
C ILE A 87 -14.68 16.95 13.84
N THR A 88 -13.44 16.92 14.32
CA THR A 88 -13.04 17.46 15.61
C THR A 88 -11.91 18.48 15.41
N HIS A 89 -11.61 19.26 16.45
CA HIS A 89 -10.50 20.21 16.42
C HIS A 89 -9.55 19.91 17.56
N ASP A 90 -8.29 19.71 17.20
CA ASP A 90 -7.17 19.56 18.13
C ASP A 90 -6.35 20.83 18.19
N ALA A 91 -5.76 21.14 19.36
CA ALA A 91 -5.00 22.37 19.54
C ALA A 91 -3.66 22.40 18.77
N ALA A 92 -3.09 21.23 18.51
CA ALA A 92 -1.79 21.07 17.80
C ALA A 92 -1.97 20.76 16.32
N GLU A 93 -2.93 19.91 15.97
CA GLU A 93 -3.13 19.40 14.61
C GLU A 93 -4.20 20.14 13.82
N GLY A 94 -5.02 20.98 14.48
CA GLY A 94 -6.12 21.71 13.87
C GLY A 94 -7.35 20.85 13.63
N GLU A 95 -7.93 20.93 12.44
CA GLU A 95 -9.08 20.14 12.03
C GLU A 95 -8.67 18.68 11.75
N ILE A 96 -9.35 17.73 12.42
CA ILE A 96 -9.19 16.30 12.23
C ILE A 96 -10.48 15.73 11.65
N VAL A 97 -10.37 15.06 10.52
CA VAL A 97 -11.47 14.34 9.86
C VAL A 97 -11.43 12.88 10.30
N TRP A 98 -12.51 12.40 10.87
CA TRP A 98 -12.71 11.03 11.30
C TRP A 98 -13.58 10.29 10.29
N GLY A 99 -13.23 9.05 9.99
CA GLY A 99 -14.04 8.20 9.14
C GLY A 99 -13.24 7.17 8.37
N ARG A 100 -13.92 6.14 7.85
CA ARG A 100 -13.32 5.09 7.03
C ARG A 100 -12.75 5.70 5.73
N GLY A 101 -11.50 5.31 5.40
CA GLY A 101 -10.79 5.80 4.22
C GLY A 101 -10.14 7.18 4.39
N THR A 102 -10.23 7.80 5.58
CA THR A 102 -9.57 9.10 5.83
C THR A 102 -8.05 8.98 5.87
N VAL A 103 -7.53 7.85 6.28
CA VAL A 103 -6.11 7.50 6.26
C VAL A 103 -5.80 6.64 5.04
N ASP A 104 -6.58 5.60 4.82
CA ASP A 104 -6.29 4.55 3.84
C ASP A 104 -7.39 4.45 2.79
N MET A 105 -7.17 5.05 1.58
CA MET A 105 -6.21 6.14 1.32
C MET A 105 -6.87 7.27 0.54
N LYS A 106 -8.16 7.58 0.85
CA LYS A 106 -8.92 8.61 0.11
C LYS A 106 -8.39 10.04 0.29
N GLY A 107 -7.56 10.28 1.33
CA GLY A 107 -6.81 11.53 1.46
C GLY A 107 -5.84 11.74 0.30
N GLY A 108 -5.06 10.70 -0.04
CA GLY A 108 -4.18 10.70 -1.21
C GLY A 108 -4.95 10.80 -2.53
N VAL A 109 -6.09 10.12 -2.62
CA VAL A 109 -7.00 10.20 -3.80
C VAL A 109 -7.52 11.62 -3.99
N ALA A 110 -7.94 12.33 -2.94
CA ALA A 110 -8.42 13.70 -3.02
C ALA A 110 -7.32 14.66 -3.55
N VAL A 111 -6.09 14.48 -3.06
CA VAL A 111 -4.91 15.21 -3.55
C VAL A 111 -4.71 14.97 -5.04
N ALA A 112 -4.68 13.71 -5.48
CA ALA A 112 -4.50 13.36 -6.89
C ALA A 112 -5.61 13.92 -7.80
N LEU A 113 -6.87 13.87 -7.35
CA LEU A 113 -8.02 14.44 -8.07
C LEU A 113 -7.91 15.95 -8.26
N GLN A 114 -7.52 16.68 -7.22
CA GLN A 114 -7.38 18.14 -7.33
C GLN A 114 -6.19 18.52 -8.20
N LEU A 115 -5.06 17.83 -8.11
CA LEU A 115 -3.91 18.03 -9.00
C LEU A 115 -4.30 17.78 -10.46
N ALA A 116 -5.01 16.69 -10.74
CA ALA A 116 -5.51 16.37 -12.09
C ALA A 116 -6.38 17.47 -12.66
N ALA A 117 -7.26 18.06 -11.84
CA ALA A 117 -8.16 19.13 -12.28
C ALA A 117 -7.49 20.50 -12.45
N THR A 118 -6.46 20.81 -11.66
CA THR A 118 -5.87 22.15 -11.57
C THR A 118 -4.57 22.32 -12.37
N LEU A 119 -3.82 21.25 -12.61
CA LEU A 119 -2.54 21.27 -13.32
C LEU A 119 -2.72 20.89 -14.79
N ALA A 120 -3.14 21.86 -15.61
CA ALA A 120 -3.28 21.65 -17.04
C ALA A 120 -1.92 21.55 -17.77
N GLU A 121 -0.89 22.19 -17.25
CA GLU A 121 0.46 22.26 -17.87
C GLU A 121 1.57 21.91 -16.85
N PRO A 122 1.59 20.71 -16.28
CA PRO A 122 2.68 20.31 -15.40
C PRO A 122 4.02 20.21 -16.15
N ILE A 123 5.14 20.29 -15.41
CA ILE A 123 6.50 20.23 -15.99
C ILE A 123 6.87 18.85 -16.54
N VAL A 124 6.18 17.80 -16.13
CA VAL A 124 6.25 16.43 -16.64
C VAL A 124 4.87 15.97 -17.08
N ASP A 125 4.76 15.01 -17.98
CA ASP A 125 3.46 14.37 -18.20
C ASP A 125 3.02 13.58 -16.98
N VAL A 126 1.73 13.61 -16.63
CA VAL A 126 1.21 12.93 -15.44
C VAL A 126 0.13 11.92 -15.84
N THR A 127 0.19 10.75 -15.24
CA THR A 127 -0.86 9.76 -15.25
C THR A 127 -1.41 9.61 -13.83
N TYR A 128 -2.66 9.95 -13.63
CA TYR A 128 -3.39 9.74 -12.37
C TYR A 128 -4.13 8.41 -12.45
N VAL A 129 -3.98 7.54 -11.45
CA VAL A 129 -4.60 6.21 -11.41
C VAL A 129 -5.41 6.08 -10.12
N PHE A 130 -6.70 5.84 -10.26
CA PHE A 130 -7.65 5.62 -9.18
C PHE A 130 -8.16 4.20 -9.31
N TYR A 131 -7.62 3.26 -8.51
CA TYR A 131 -7.82 1.84 -8.74
C TYR A 131 -8.60 1.15 -7.62
N ASP A 132 -9.30 0.09 -8.00
CA ASP A 132 -10.18 -0.70 -7.16
C ASP A 132 -9.48 -1.92 -6.56
N ASN A 133 -10.08 -2.50 -5.49
CA ASN A 133 -9.72 -3.79 -4.91
C ASN A 133 -8.26 -3.92 -4.43
N GLU A 134 -7.70 -2.91 -3.78
CA GLU A 134 -6.38 -2.99 -3.14
C GLU A 134 -6.43 -3.86 -1.89
N GLU A 135 -7.47 -3.70 -1.08
CA GLU A 135 -7.64 -4.21 0.27
C GLU A 135 -8.06 -5.69 0.35
N VAL A 136 -8.07 -6.37 -0.78
CA VAL A 136 -8.49 -7.77 -0.92
C VAL A 136 -7.43 -8.59 -1.67
N GLU A 137 -7.81 -9.78 -2.15
CA GLU A 137 -6.85 -10.68 -2.80
C GLU A 137 -6.18 -10.02 -4.02
N ALA A 138 -4.86 -10.16 -4.13
CA ALA A 138 -4.02 -9.57 -5.18
C ALA A 138 -4.52 -9.84 -6.62
N SER A 139 -5.25 -10.94 -6.84
CA SER A 139 -5.85 -11.30 -8.14
C SER A 139 -7.00 -10.39 -8.57
N LYS A 140 -7.59 -9.63 -7.63
CA LYS A 140 -8.68 -8.68 -7.90
C LYS A 140 -8.19 -7.26 -8.10
N ASN A 141 -6.98 -6.94 -7.65
CA ASN A 141 -6.41 -5.60 -7.62
C ASN A 141 -6.45 -4.92 -8.99
N GLY A 142 -7.09 -3.73 -9.04
CA GLY A 142 -7.31 -2.96 -10.26
C GLY A 142 -6.02 -2.47 -10.93
N LEU A 143 -5.01 -2.08 -10.13
CA LEU A 143 -3.71 -1.67 -10.68
C LEU A 143 -3.00 -2.85 -11.37
N GLY A 144 -3.06 -4.06 -10.77
CA GLY A 144 -2.56 -5.28 -11.38
C GLY A 144 -3.28 -5.64 -12.67
N ARG A 145 -4.61 -5.43 -12.71
CA ARG A 145 -5.44 -5.63 -13.91
C ARG A 145 -5.06 -4.66 -15.03
N VAL A 146 -4.91 -3.37 -14.72
CA VAL A 146 -4.46 -2.37 -15.70
C VAL A 146 -3.05 -2.66 -16.20
N ALA A 147 -2.13 -3.07 -15.32
CA ALA A 147 -0.77 -3.45 -15.72
C ALA A 147 -0.75 -4.61 -16.73
N ALA A 148 -1.69 -5.56 -16.61
CA ALA A 148 -1.82 -6.70 -17.53
C ALA A 148 -2.52 -6.33 -18.85
N ASN A 149 -3.61 -5.56 -18.78
CA ASN A 149 -4.45 -5.25 -19.93
C ASN A 149 -3.95 -4.04 -20.74
N HIS A 150 -3.39 -3.04 -20.05
CA HIS A 150 -3.04 -1.73 -20.59
C HIS A 150 -1.69 -1.24 -20.04
N PRO A 151 -0.58 -1.98 -20.24
CA PRO A 151 0.73 -1.62 -19.67
C PRO A 151 1.22 -0.23 -20.12
N ASP A 152 0.80 0.24 -21.30
CA ASP A 152 1.09 1.57 -21.83
C ASP A 152 0.44 2.71 -21.01
N TRP A 153 -0.65 2.44 -20.28
CA TRP A 153 -1.25 3.45 -19.41
C TRP A 153 -0.36 3.78 -18.22
N LEU A 154 0.41 2.80 -17.74
CA LEU A 154 1.29 2.93 -16.57
C LEU A 154 2.74 3.25 -16.92
N ALA A 155 3.10 3.28 -18.21
CA ALA A 155 4.47 3.58 -18.64
C ALA A 155 4.91 4.96 -18.14
N ALA A 156 5.93 5.00 -17.28
CA ALA A 156 6.41 6.21 -16.62
C ALA A 156 7.86 6.06 -16.15
N ASP A 157 8.49 7.17 -15.77
CA ASP A 157 9.85 7.21 -15.22
C ASP A 157 9.86 7.08 -13.69
N PHE A 158 8.72 7.39 -13.04
CA PHE A 158 8.59 7.39 -11.60
C PHE A 158 7.12 7.28 -11.19
N ALA A 159 6.83 6.69 -10.04
CA ALA A 159 5.49 6.61 -9.48
C ALA A 159 5.44 7.08 -8.01
N ILE A 160 4.33 7.70 -7.64
CA ILE A 160 4.01 8.11 -6.27
C ILE A 160 2.65 7.49 -5.92
N LEU A 161 2.61 6.69 -4.86
CA LEU A 161 1.35 6.22 -4.29
C LEU A 161 0.97 7.13 -3.13
N GLY A 162 -0.29 7.58 -3.11
CA GLY A 162 -0.83 8.46 -2.08
C GLY A 162 -1.14 7.76 -0.74
N GLU A 163 -0.47 6.63 -0.46
CA GLU A 163 -0.56 5.86 0.78
C GLU A 163 -0.24 6.68 2.02
N PRO A 164 -0.82 6.34 3.19
CA PRO A 164 -0.58 7.08 4.42
C PRO A 164 0.89 6.99 4.85
N THR A 165 1.51 8.16 5.02
CA THR A 165 2.90 8.30 5.46
C THR A 165 3.10 9.47 6.43
N ALA A 166 2.01 10.04 6.95
CA ALA A 166 2.02 11.27 7.75
C ALA A 166 2.75 12.43 7.05
N ALA A 167 2.59 12.55 5.71
CA ALA A 167 3.27 13.52 4.84
C ALA A 167 4.81 13.37 4.83
N HIS A 168 5.36 12.22 5.19
CA HIS A 168 6.74 11.83 4.95
C HIS A 168 6.86 11.00 3.67
N ILE A 169 8.07 10.75 3.21
CA ILE A 169 8.33 9.90 2.05
C ILE A 169 8.71 8.50 2.56
N GLU A 170 8.03 7.46 2.10
CA GLU A 170 8.44 6.09 2.37
C GLU A 170 8.92 5.43 1.08
N GLY A 171 10.22 5.11 1.03
CA GLY A 171 10.86 4.47 -0.12
C GLY A 171 10.69 2.97 -0.08
N GLY A 172 10.35 2.38 -1.24
CA GLY A 172 10.19 0.94 -1.39
C GLY A 172 9.17 0.32 -0.43
N CYS A 173 9.25 -0.99 -0.23
CA CYS A 173 8.48 -1.72 0.80
C CYS A 173 9.08 -3.10 1.07
N ASN A 174 8.86 -3.66 2.26
CA ASN A 174 9.16 -5.06 2.52
C ASN A 174 8.30 -5.98 1.63
N GLY A 175 8.88 -7.12 1.25
CA GLY A 175 8.12 -8.24 0.73
C GLY A 175 7.33 -8.95 1.83
N THR A 176 6.36 -9.76 1.44
CA THR A 176 5.57 -10.58 2.34
C THR A 176 5.45 -11.99 1.81
N MET A 177 5.60 -12.97 2.71
CA MET A 177 5.39 -14.38 2.42
C MET A 177 4.52 -15.00 3.51
N ARG A 178 3.58 -15.85 3.12
CA ARG A 178 2.84 -16.74 4.03
C ARG A 178 3.22 -18.18 3.77
N VAL A 179 3.47 -18.90 4.84
CA VAL A 179 3.88 -20.30 4.79
C VAL A 179 3.04 -21.10 5.77
N ASP A 180 2.46 -22.20 5.32
CA ASP A 180 1.86 -23.21 6.20
C ASP A 180 2.88 -24.30 6.50
N VAL A 181 3.22 -24.44 7.79
CA VAL A 181 4.08 -25.50 8.31
C VAL A 181 3.18 -26.56 8.94
N SER A 182 3.10 -27.73 8.35
CA SER A 182 2.21 -28.81 8.77
C SER A 182 2.95 -30.04 9.26
N THR A 183 2.33 -30.72 10.23
CA THR A 183 2.77 -31.98 10.82
C THR A 183 1.70 -33.06 10.66
N LYS A 184 2.11 -34.30 10.62
CA LYS A 184 1.23 -35.48 10.54
C LYS A 184 1.43 -36.39 11.72
N GLY A 185 0.34 -36.84 12.30
CA GLY A 185 0.31 -37.76 13.40
C GLY A 185 -0.48 -39.04 13.10
N LEU A 186 -0.95 -39.65 14.14
CA LEU A 186 -1.82 -40.85 14.08
C LEU A 186 -2.94 -40.72 15.11
N THR A 187 -4.17 -40.85 14.68
CA THR A 187 -5.36 -40.77 15.54
C THR A 187 -5.40 -41.93 16.53
N ALA A 188 -5.83 -41.60 17.75
CA ALA A 188 -6.19 -42.59 18.79
C ALA A 188 -7.17 -41.97 19.77
N HIS A 189 -7.87 -42.79 20.55
CA HIS A 189 -8.65 -42.27 21.67
C HIS A 189 -7.70 -41.67 22.73
N SER A 190 -7.99 -40.48 23.24
CA SER A 190 -7.10 -39.74 24.18
C SER A 190 -6.81 -40.56 25.48
N ALA A 191 -7.75 -41.42 25.93
CA ALA A 191 -7.52 -42.34 27.04
C ALA A 191 -6.53 -43.51 26.70
N ARG A 192 -6.11 -43.59 25.43
CA ARG A 192 -5.14 -44.60 24.95
C ARG A 192 -4.10 -43.92 24.04
N ALA A 193 -3.60 -42.75 24.46
CA ALA A 193 -2.70 -41.90 23.68
C ALA A 193 -1.44 -42.62 23.15
N TRP A 194 -0.97 -43.66 23.87
CA TRP A 194 0.18 -44.49 23.45
C TRP A 194 -0.04 -45.27 22.13
N ARG A 195 -1.25 -45.29 21.59
CA ARG A 195 -1.60 -45.92 20.30
C ARG A 195 -1.62 -44.92 19.15
N GLY A 196 -1.49 -43.64 19.43
CA GLY A 196 -1.49 -42.55 18.47
C GLY A 196 -0.16 -41.78 18.46
N HIS A 197 -0.09 -40.81 17.59
CA HIS A 197 0.98 -39.81 17.54
C HIS A 197 0.36 -38.43 17.39
N ASN A 198 0.71 -37.47 18.26
CA ASN A 198 0.04 -36.20 18.36
C ASN A 198 0.73 -35.15 17.47
N ALA A 199 0.10 -34.81 16.32
CA ALA A 199 0.62 -33.81 15.40
C ALA A 199 0.75 -32.40 16.02
N ILE A 200 -0.10 -32.03 16.99
CA ILE A 200 0.04 -30.74 17.68
C ILE A 200 1.34 -30.67 18.50
N HIS A 201 1.73 -31.77 19.14
CA HIS A 201 2.97 -31.79 19.92
C HIS A 201 4.21 -31.63 19.02
N ASP A 202 4.16 -32.10 17.78
CA ASP A 202 5.25 -31.97 16.80
C ASP A 202 5.46 -30.52 16.31
N LEU A 203 4.49 -29.63 16.54
CA LEU A 203 4.65 -28.19 16.28
C LEU A 203 5.44 -27.46 17.37
N ALA A 204 5.65 -28.06 18.56
CA ALA A 204 6.36 -27.39 19.64
C ALA A 204 7.78 -26.90 19.23
N PRO A 205 8.64 -27.70 18.57
CA PRO A 205 9.94 -27.24 18.12
C PRO A 205 9.84 -26.15 17.03
N VAL A 206 8.80 -26.14 16.18
CA VAL A 206 8.55 -25.08 15.20
C VAL A 206 8.29 -23.77 15.91
N LEU A 207 7.36 -23.75 16.89
CA LEU A 207 7.05 -22.56 17.67
C LEU A 207 8.26 -22.07 18.47
N ALA A 208 9.08 -22.98 19.01
CA ALA A 208 10.30 -22.64 19.72
C ALA A 208 11.34 -21.99 18.78
N ALA A 209 11.52 -22.51 17.56
CA ALA A 209 12.43 -21.95 16.56
C ALA A 209 11.98 -20.54 16.13
N LEU A 210 10.68 -20.36 15.85
CA LEU A 210 10.13 -19.04 15.49
C LEU A 210 10.23 -18.04 16.65
N ALA A 211 10.01 -18.47 17.89
CA ALA A 211 10.13 -17.60 19.07
C ALA A 211 11.59 -17.21 19.39
N ALA A 212 12.55 -18.05 19.02
CA ALA A 212 13.98 -17.78 19.19
C ALA A 212 14.61 -17.01 18.02
N HIS A 213 13.88 -16.86 16.90
CA HIS A 213 14.37 -16.14 15.73
C HIS A 213 14.55 -14.66 16.03
N GLU A 214 15.76 -14.13 15.76
CA GLU A 214 16.08 -12.72 15.84
C GLU A 214 15.92 -12.08 14.46
N SER A 215 15.00 -11.11 14.37
CA SER A 215 14.74 -10.40 13.12
C SER A 215 15.93 -9.53 12.71
N GLU A 216 16.35 -9.66 11.47
CA GLU A 216 17.41 -8.83 10.90
C GLU A 216 16.92 -7.43 10.54
N THR A 217 17.86 -6.48 10.45
CA THR A 217 17.65 -5.18 9.85
C THR A 217 18.68 -5.01 8.75
N LEU A 218 18.21 -4.92 7.50
CA LEU A 218 19.05 -4.82 6.31
C LEU A 218 19.01 -3.40 5.75
N THR A 219 20.17 -2.83 5.46
CA THR A 219 20.26 -1.54 4.77
C THR A 219 20.19 -1.77 3.27
N VAL A 220 19.18 -1.19 2.62
CA VAL A 220 18.97 -1.25 1.17
C VAL A 220 18.86 0.18 0.65
N ASP A 221 19.77 0.57 -0.24
CA ASP A 221 19.85 1.92 -0.84
C ASP A 221 19.76 3.05 0.20
N GLY A 222 20.45 2.86 1.35
CA GLY A 222 20.53 3.84 2.43
C GLY A 222 19.37 3.78 3.44
N LEU A 223 18.34 2.99 3.24
CA LEU A 223 17.21 2.81 4.17
C LEU A 223 17.30 1.49 4.93
N ALA A 224 16.93 1.51 6.22
CA ALA A 224 17.05 0.37 7.12
C ALA A 224 15.72 -0.40 7.21
N TYR A 225 15.61 -1.52 6.52
CA TYR A 225 14.42 -2.39 6.51
C TYR A 225 14.53 -3.46 7.59
N ARG A 226 13.61 -3.42 8.55
CA ARG A 226 13.50 -4.45 9.57
C ARG A 226 12.62 -5.58 9.06
N GLU A 227 13.13 -6.79 9.16
CA GLU A 227 12.41 -8.02 8.85
C GLU A 227 11.56 -8.50 10.04
N GLY A 228 10.65 -9.45 9.79
CA GLY A 228 9.85 -10.05 10.85
C GLY A 228 9.29 -11.41 10.43
N LEU A 229 9.62 -12.46 11.20
CA LEU A 229 9.15 -13.82 10.99
C LEU A 229 8.30 -14.27 12.19
N ASN A 230 7.00 -14.47 11.98
CA ASN A 230 6.05 -14.71 13.06
C ASN A 230 5.04 -15.81 12.74
N ALA A 231 4.70 -16.63 13.75
CA ALA A 231 3.50 -17.45 13.70
C ALA A 231 2.26 -16.54 13.84
N VAL A 232 1.37 -16.54 12.85
CA VAL A 232 0.16 -15.72 12.82
C VAL A 232 -1.12 -16.53 12.95
N GLY A 233 -1.02 -17.84 12.96
CA GLY A 233 -2.15 -18.74 13.17
C GLY A 233 -1.69 -20.15 13.51
N ILE A 234 -2.51 -20.87 14.26
CA ILE A 234 -2.31 -22.29 14.55
C ILE A 234 -3.65 -23.00 14.55
N ARG A 235 -3.70 -24.20 13.97
CA ARG A 235 -4.90 -25.03 13.93
C ARG A 235 -4.53 -26.51 14.03
N GLY A 236 -5.39 -27.29 14.72
CA GLY A 236 -5.21 -28.74 14.86
C GLY A 236 -6.26 -29.34 15.77
N GLY A 237 -6.51 -30.66 15.59
CA GLY A 237 -7.51 -31.41 16.35
C GLY A 237 -8.95 -31.16 15.85
N ILE A 238 -9.78 -32.21 15.93
CA ILE A 238 -11.18 -32.20 15.47
C ILE A 238 -12.15 -32.64 16.59
N ALA A 239 -11.67 -33.25 17.64
CA ALA A 239 -12.49 -33.69 18.79
C ALA A 239 -11.66 -33.75 20.07
N GLY A 240 -12.26 -33.38 21.22
CA GLY A 240 -11.56 -33.27 22.50
C GLY A 240 -11.10 -34.58 23.11
N ASN A 241 -11.56 -35.74 22.61
CA ASN A 241 -11.19 -37.07 23.08
C ASN A 241 -10.39 -37.88 22.04
N MET A 242 -9.82 -37.20 21.01
CA MET A 242 -9.05 -37.83 19.95
C MET A 242 -7.66 -37.22 19.87
N ILE A 243 -6.62 -38.02 19.71
CA ILE A 243 -5.26 -37.56 19.42
C ILE A 243 -5.25 -37.02 17.99
N PRO A 244 -4.82 -35.76 17.80
CA PRO A 244 -4.79 -35.14 16.47
C PRO A 244 -3.78 -35.80 15.54
N ASP A 245 -4.21 -36.07 14.29
CA ASP A 245 -3.37 -36.64 13.24
C ASP A 245 -2.85 -35.57 12.25
N ALA A 246 -3.30 -34.33 12.42
CA ALA A 246 -2.82 -33.18 11.63
C ALA A 246 -2.81 -31.91 12.47
N ALA A 247 -1.81 -31.07 12.25
CA ALA A 247 -1.75 -29.72 12.78
C ALA A 247 -0.97 -28.82 11.82
N VAL A 248 -1.25 -27.52 11.85
CA VAL A 248 -0.64 -26.50 10.98
C VAL A 248 -0.37 -25.23 11.77
N VAL A 249 0.82 -24.66 11.59
CA VAL A 249 1.15 -23.28 11.96
C VAL A 249 1.22 -22.46 10.68
N SER A 250 0.47 -21.35 10.61
CA SER A 250 0.61 -20.36 9.56
C SER A 250 1.63 -19.31 9.99
N VAL A 251 2.67 -19.13 9.19
CA VAL A 251 3.80 -18.22 9.43
C VAL A 251 3.73 -17.09 8.43
N ASN A 252 3.92 -15.84 8.88
CA ASN A 252 4.13 -14.68 8.02
C ASN A 252 5.59 -14.23 8.15
N TYR A 253 6.25 -14.05 7.00
CA TYR A 253 7.57 -13.46 6.90
C TYR A 253 7.49 -12.14 6.15
N ARG A 254 7.94 -11.06 6.80
CA ARG A 254 8.19 -9.75 6.19
C ARG A 254 9.67 -9.64 5.94
N PHE A 255 10.08 -9.60 4.67
CA PHE A 255 11.48 -9.64 4.28
C PHE A 255 11.90 -8.36 3.56
N ALA A 256 13.17 -7.99 3.71
CA ALA A 256 13.71 -6.77 3.11
C ALA A 256 13.71 -6.83 1.57
N PRO A 257 13.55 -5.69 0.87
CA PRO A 257 13.45 -5.65 -0.60
C PRO A 257 14.75 -6.03 -1.33
N SER A 258 15.81 -6.36 -0.61
CA SER A 258 17.04 -6.95 -1.17
C SER A 258 16.98 -8.47 -1.30
N ARG A 259 15.99 -9.13 -0.69
CA ARG A 259 15.76 -10.56 -0.83
C ARG A 259 14.72 -10.83 -1.92
N SER A 260 14.96 -11.84 -2.71
CA SER A 260 13.94 -12.43 -3.58
C SER A 260 12.99 -13.32 -2.78
N GLY A 261 11.83 -13.68 -3.34
CA GLY A 261 10.93 -14.67 -2.74
C GLY A 261 11.60 -16.02 -2.54
N ALA A 262 12.52 -16.43 -3.43
CA ALA A 262 13.31 -17.65 -3.28
C ALA A 262 14.26 -17.57 -2.07
N ASP A 263 14.92 -16.42 -1.87
CA ASP A 263 15.78 -16.21 -0.70
C ASP A 263 14.94 -16.19 0.60
N ALA A 264 13.76 -15.60 0.56
CA ALA A 264 12.84 -15.56 1.69
C ALA A 264 12.35 -16.98 2.05
N GLU A 265 11.99 -17.81 1.06
CA GLU A 265 11.62 -19.20 1.29
C GLU A 265 12.79 -20.00 1.85
N ALA A 266 13.99 -19.82 1.31
CA ALA A 266 15.20 -20.48 1.79
C ALA A 266 15.48 -20.11 3.25
N HIS A 267 15.31 -18.84 3.64
CA HIS A 267 15.48 -18.38 5.01
C HIS A 267 14.48 -19.06 5.97
N VAL A 268 13.20 -19.15 5.62
CA VAL A 268 12.19 -19.84 6.46
C VAL A 268 12.56 -21.32 6.62
N ARG A 269 12.99 -21.98 5.55
CA ARG A 269 13.44 -23.39 5.61
C ARG A 269 14.69 -23.58 6.46
N ASP A 270 15.61 -22.64 6.44
CA ASP A 270 16.82 -22.65 7.26
C ASP A 270 16.50 -22.51 8.75
N VAL A 271 15.64 -21.56 9.12
CA VAL A 271 15.16 -21.37 10.50
C VAL A 271 14.51 -22.65 11.07
N LEU A 272 13.82 -23.41 10.22
CA LEU A 272 13.16 -24.65 10.60
C LEU A 272 14.01 -25.90 10.32
N SER A 273 15.27 -25.72 9.90
CA SER A 273 16.16 -26.82 9.59
C SER A 273 16.42 -27.71 10.82
N GLY A 274 16.56 -29.02 10.60
CA GLY A 274 16.76 -30.00 11.68
C GLY A 274 15.48 -30.41 12.42
N ILE A 275 14.31 -29.85 12.09
CA ILE A 275 13.02 -30.33 12.61
C ILE A 275 12.44 -31.33 11.60
N GLU A 276 12.37 -32.60 12.00
CA GLU A 276 11.91 -33.68 11.13
C GLU A 276 10.37 -33.72 11.01
N GLY A 277 9.87 -34.31 9.92
CA GLY A 277 8.44 -34.58 9.73
C GLY A 277 7.60 -33.36 9.30
N LEU A 278 8.23 -32.22 8.99
CA LEU A 278 7.53 -31.02 8.53
C LEU A 278 7.21 -31.07 7.03
N THR A 279 6.02 -30.57 6.68
CA THR A 279 5.71 -30.15 5.30
C THR A 279 5.56 -28.63 5.30
N ILE A 280 6.38 -27.93 4.50
CA ILE A 280 6.42 -26.47 4.39
C ILE A 280 5.86 -26.10 3.03
N THR A 281 4.75 -25.35 3.02
CA THR A 281 4.05 -24.92 1.79
C THR A 281 3.92 -23.41 1.78
N VAL A 282 4.48 -22.75 0.76
CA VAL A 282 4.23 -21.31 0.52
C VAL A 282 2.80 -21.17 0.03
N THR A 283 1.99 -20.37 0.72
CA THR A 283 0.58 -20.14 0.41
C THR A 283 0.32 -18.76 -0.19
N ASP A 284 1.25 -17.83 0.02
CA ASP A 284 1.20 -16.47 -0.55
C ASP A 284 2.60 -15.88 -0.59
N LEU A 285 2.90 -15.11 -1.65
CA LEU A 285 4.19 -14.44 -1.85
C LEU A 285 4.01 -13.17 -2.66
N ALA A 286 4.48 -12.05 -2.10
CA ALA A 286 4.62 -10.80 -2.83
C ALA A 286 6.02 -10.23 -2.60
N GLU A 287 6.73 -9.96 -3.69
CA GLU A 287 8.07 -9.37 -3.67
C GLU A 287 8.02 -7.96 -3.08
N GLY A 288 9.11 -7.55 -2.42
CA GLY A 288 9.28 -6.18 -1.97
C GLY A 288 9.72 -5.25 -3.11
N ALA A 289 9.76 -3.96 -2.83
CA ALA A 289 10.27 -2.94 -3.75
C ALA A 289 11.48 -2.23 -3.15
N ARG A 290 12.56 -2.11 -3.95
CA ARG A 290 13.70 -1.24 -3.57
C ARG A 290 13.28 0.23 -3.59
N PRO A 291 13.93 1.11 -2.79
CA PRO A 291 13.57 2.53 -2.71
C PRO A 291 13.58 3.27 -4.05
N GLY A 292 14.52 2.97 -4.95
CA GLY A 292 14.64 3.60 -6.27
C GLY A 292 14.89 5.12 -6.24
N LEU A 293 15.42 5.65 -5.12
CA LEU A 293 15.58 7.08 -4.86
C LEU A 293 16.76 7.72 -5.62
N ASP A 294 17.63 6.91 -6.22
CA ASP A 294 18.75 7.32 -7.07
C ASP A 294 18.31 7.70 -8.49
N HIS A 295 17.07 7.35 -8.88
CA HIS A 295 16.52 7.79 -10.16
C HIS A 295 16.36 9.33 -10.17
N PRO A 296 16.78 10.04 -11.24
CA PRO A 296 16.78 11.52 -11.26
C PRO A 296 15.44 12.17 -10.94
N VAL A 297 14.34 11.61 -11.44
CA VAL A 297 12.97 12.13 -11.19
C VAL A 297 12.59 11.91 -9.73
N ALA A 298 12.91 10.73 -9.16
CA ALA A 298 12.66 10.43 -7.75
C ALA A 298 13.47 11.36 -6.83
N ALA A 299 14.76 11.57 -7.13
CA ALA A 299 15.64 12.46 -6.37
C ALA A 299 15.13 13.92 -6.41
N ALA A 300 14.65 14.40 -7.56
CA ALA A 300 14.07 15.72 -7.70
C ALA A 300 12.78 15.87 -6.87
N PHE A 301 11.90 14.84 -6.90
CA PHE A 301 10.71 14.81 -6.05
C PHE A 301 11.07 14.86 -4.56
N VAL A 302 11.98 13.99 -4.10
CA VAL A 302 12.42 13.93 -2.69
C VAL A 302 12.94 15.29 -2.24
N ALA A 303 13.78 15.95 -3.04
CA ALA A 303 14.32 17.26 -2.71
C ALA A 303 13.20 18.32 -2.61
N ALA A 304 12.25 18.33 -3.53
CA ALA A 304 11.15 19.28 -3.54
C ALA A 304 10.18 19.06 -2.37
N ALA A 305 9.76 17.81 -2.11
CA ALA A 305 8.86 17.47 -1.02
C ALA A 305 9.49 17.75 0.35
N SER A 306 10.76 17.38 0.55
CA SER A 306 11.49 17.68 1.79
C SER A 306 11.64 19.20 2.03
N ALA A 307 11.88 19.99 0.97
CA ALA A 307 11.95 21.44 1.09
C ALA A 307 10.59 22.08 1.41
N ALA A 308 9.50 21.54 0.86
CA ALA A 308 8.17 22.10 1.04
C ALA A 308 7.54 21.76 2.40
N THR A 309 7.70 20.54 2.90
CA THR A 309 7.01 20.02 4.10
C THR A 309 7.94 19.62 5.23
N GLY A 310 9.26 19.59 5.04
CA GLY A 310 10.20 18.98 5.98
C GLY A 310 10.13 17.44 5.96
N ALA A 311 9.55 16.84 4.91
CA ALA A 311 9.39 15.41 4.78
C ALA A 311 10.75 14.68 4.90
N GLN A 312 10.78 13.66 5.74
CA GLN A 312 11.90 12.75 5.88
C GLN A 312 11.69 11.54 4.99
N VAL A 313 12.78 10.88 4.60
CA VAL A 313 12.73 9.64 3.84
C VAL A 313 12.89 8.47 4.81
N ASN A 314 11.91 7.58 4.84
CA ASN A 314 11.86 6.41 5.72
C ASN A 314 11.68 5.12 4.90
N PRO A 315 12.01 3.94 5.44
CA PRO A 315 11.64 2.66 4.84
C PRO A 315 10.15 2.37 5.07
N LYS A 316 9.49 1.74 4.11
CA LYS A 316 8.14 1.17 4.30
C LYS A 316 8.25 -0.27 4.80
N TYR A 317 7.71 -0.56 5.99
CA TYR A 317 7.71 -1.92 6.55
C TYR A 317 6.54 -2.78 6.08
N GLY A 318 5.40 -2.16 5.78
CA GLY A 318 4.26 -2.81 5.13
C GLY A 318 4.52 -3.03 3.64
N TRP A 319 3.87 -4.03 3.04
CA TRP A 319 3.82 -4.17 1.59
C TRP A 319 2.79 -3.17 1.03
N THR A 320 3.09 -2.57 -0.09
CA THR A 320 2.17 -1.70 -0.84
C THR A 320 2.37 -1.89 -2.34
N ASP A 321 1.46 -1.36 -3.14
CA ASP A 321 1.49 -1.46 -4.61
C ASP A 321 2.68 -0.74 -5.29
N VAL A 322 3.59 -0.07 -4.53
CA VAL A 322 4.91 0.34 -5.07
C VAL A 322 5.67 -0.88 -5.62
N ALA A 323 5.42 -2.08 -5.07
CA ALA A 323 6.00 -3.31 -5.56
C ALA A 323 5.55 -3.67 -6.98
N ARG A 324 4.32 -3.33 -7.37
CA ARG A 324 3.84 -3.54 -8.74
C ARG A 324 4.54 -2.62 -9.73
N PHE A 325 4.75 -1.36 -9.37
CA PHE A 325 5.57 -0.44 -10.20
C PHE A 325 7.01 -0.91 -10.30
N SER A 326 7.60 -1.37 -9.19
CA SER A 326 8.94 -1.97 -9.19
C SER A 326 9.03 -3.17 -10.14
N ALA A 327 8.02 -4.04 -10.17
CA ALA A 327 7.95 -5.17 -11.09
C ALA A 327 7.85 -4.74 -12.57
N LEU A 328 7.32 -3.54 -12.86
CA LEU A 328 7.31 -2.91 -14.18
C LEU A 328 8.62 -2.17 -14.49
N GLY A 329 9.60 -2.18 -13.58
CA GLY A 329 10.86 -1.45 -13.72
C GLY A 329 10.73 0.06 -13.46
N ILE A 330 9.64 0.50 -12.83
CA ILE A 330 9.36 1.89 -12.50
C ILE A 330 9.67 2.13 -11.02
N PRO A 331 10.64 2.98 -10.65
CA PRO A 331 10.88 3.35 -9.27
C PRO A 331 9.66 4.03 -8.66
N ALA A 332 9.32 3.68 -7.42
CA ALA A 332 8.10 4.17 -6.77
C ALA A 332 8.30 4.43 -5.28
N VAL A 333 7.58 5.43 -4.77
CA VAL A 333 7.52 5.77 -3.34
C VAL A 333 6.09 5.91 -2.87
N ASN A 334 5.90 5.82 -1.55
CA ASN A 334 4.65 6.23 -0.91
C ASN A 334 4.80 7.66 -0.37
N PHE A 335 3.80 8.52 -0.63
CA PHE A 335 3.75 9.88 -0.10
C PHE A 335 2.31 10.36 -0.03
N GLY A 336 1.74 10.35 1.16
CA GLY A 336 0.36 10.76 1.39
C GLY A 336 0.08 11.21 2.82
N PRO A 337 -1.14 11.73 3.06
CA PRO A 337 -1.57 12.15 4.38
C PRO A 337 -2.03 10.98 5.23
N GLY A 338 -2.07 11.17 6.55
CA GLY A 338 -2.55 10.21 7.53
C GLY A 338 -1.44 9.39 8.18
N ASP A 339 -1.62 9.09 9.47
CA ASP A 339 -0.73 8.19 10.21
C ASP A 339 -1.03 6.73 9.81
N PRO A 340 -0.06 6.00 9.22
CA PRO A 340 -0.28 4.62 8.78
C PRO A 340 -0.67 3.66 9.91
N ASN A 341 -0.42 4.01 11.17
CA ASN A 341 -0.83 3.20 12.32
C ASN A 341 -2.35 3.23 12.57
N LEU A 342 -3.06 4.17 11.95
CA LEU A 342 -4.52 4.30 12.04
C LEU A 342 -5.25 3.65 10.86
N ALA A 343 -4.54 3.13 9.86
CA ALA A 343 -5.13 2.35 8.78
C ALA A 343 -5.91 1.16 9.34
N HIS A 344 -7.10 0.90 8.79
CA HIS A 344 -8.05 -0.17 9.20
C HIS A 344 -8.64 -0.02 10.61
N ALA A 345 -8.22 0.97 11.41
CA ALA A 345 -8.75 1.18 12.76
C ALA A 345 -10.22 1.65 12.73
N ASP A 346 -10.98 1.33 13.77
CA ASP A 346 -12.37 1.81 13.90
C ASP A 346 -12.41 3.32 14.15
N ASP A 347 -11.36 3.87 14.76
CA ASP A 347 -11.15 5.29 15.04
C ASP A 347 -10.21 5.97 14.01
N GLU A 348 -10.23 5.50 12.78
CA GLU A 348 -9.49 6.05 11.66
C GLU A 348 -9.75 7.54 11.50
N ARG A 349 -8.69 8.34 11.38
CA ARG A 349 -8.75 9.78 11.29
C ARG A 349 -7.49 10.39 10.70
N CYS A 350 -7.65 11.52 10.02
CA CYS A 350 -6.54 12.24 9.40
C CYS A 350 -6.66 13.76 9.63
N PRO A 351 -5.59 14.47 10.03
CA PRO A 351 -5.57 15.92 10.07
C PRO A 351 -5.71 16.52 8.66
N SER A 352 -6.66 17.43 8.46
CA SER A 352 -6.84 18.16 7.19
C SER A 352 -5.57 18.88 6.76
N SER A 353 -4.76 19.34 7.72
CA SER A 353 -3.46 19.99 7.48
C SER A 353 -2.47 19.12 6.70
N GLN A 354 -2.49 17.79 6.90
CA GLN A 354 -1.61 16.87 6.16
C GLN A 354 -2.06 16.72 4.70
N VAL A 355 -3.35 16.68 4.43
CA VAL A 355 -3.90 16.63 3.06
C VAL A 355 -3.49 17.90 2.29
N ILE A 356 -3.61 19.07 2.95
CA ILE A 356 -3.20 20.36 2.39
C ILE A 356 -1.69 20.38 2.13
N ALA A 357 -0.87 19.89 3.07
CA ALA A 357 0.58 19.89 2.93
C ALA A 357 1.07 18.97 1.79
N VAL A 358 0.52 17.75 1.68
CA VAL A 358 0.84 16.80 0.61
C VAL A 358 0.44 17.39 -0.75
N HIS A 359 -0.76 17.97 -0.85
CA HIS A 359 -1.21 18.65 -2.07
C HIS A 359 -0.26 19.80 -2.47
N ALA A 360 0.08 20.68 -1.52
CA ALA A 360 0.96 21.81 -1.78
C ALA A 360 2.36 21.36 -2.24
N ALA A 361 2.92 20.31 -1.63
CA ALA A 361 4.22 19.76 -2.00
C ALA A 361 4.22 19.21 -3.44
N LEU A 362 3.24 18.38 -3.78
CA LEU A 362 3.11 17.80 -5.13
C LEU A 362 2.82 18.88 -6.17
N HIS A 363 1.93 19.82 -5.85
CA HIS A 363 1.62 20.95 -6.75
C HIS A 363 2.86 21.80 -7.02
N ALA A 364 3.61 22.16 -5.99
CA ALA A 364 4.84 22.94 -6.13
C ALA A 364 5.88 22.19 -6.99
N TRP A 365 6.09 20.91 -6.73
CA TRP A 365 7.01 20.09 -7.50
C TRP A 365 6.62 20.02 -8.99
N LEU A 366 5.35 19.73 -9.28
CA LEU A 366 4.85 19.58 -10.65
C LEU A 366 4.74 20.92 -11.42
N SER A 367 4.77 22.07 -10.72
CA SER A 367 4.67 23.40 -11.32
C SER A 367 6.02 24.10 -11.48
N THR A 368 7.08 23.66 -10.80
CA THR A 368 8.37 24.35 -10.76
C THR A 368 9.33 23.79 -11.78
N ASP A 369 9.74 24.61 -12.74
CA ASP A 369 10.82 24.26 -13.67
C ASP A 369 12.18 24.30 -12.94
N THR A 370 12.64 23.13 -12.45
CA THR A 370 13.93 22.98 -11.73
C THR A 370 15.15 23.26 -12.61
N ALA A 371 14.98 23.36 -13.94
CA ALA A 371 16.06 23.72 -14.86
C ALA A 371 16.52 25.17 -14.73
N ALA A 372 15.70 26.07 -14.14
CA ALA A 372 16.03 27.47 -13.96
C ALA A 372 17.00 27.76 -12.79
N ASN A 373 17.07 26.88 -11.78
CA ASN A 373 17.90 27.09 -10.57
C ASN A 373 19.33 26.56 -10.66
N GLY A 374 19.69 25.87 -11.73
CA GLY A 374 21.06 25.36 -11.95
C GLY A 374 22.05 26.35 -12.60
N LYS A 375 21.62 27.55 -12.94
CA LYS A 375 22.48 28.56 -13.63
C LYS A 375 22.91 29.78 -12.77
N ALA A 376 22.66 29.74 -11.47
CA ALA A 376 22.99 30.88 -10.58
C ALA A 376 24.20 30.61 -9.65
N SER A 377 25.15 29.76 -10.04
CA SER A 377 26.46 29.70 -9.38
C SER A 377 27.52 29.13 -10.32
N SER A 378 28.03 29.97 -11.21
CA SER A 378 29.31 29.79 -11.88
C SER A 378 30.08 31.09 -11.86
#